data_f18bd5b71aa8442db6876170ff905cc7
#
_entry.id   f18bd5b71aa8442db6876170ff905cc7
#
_cell.length_a   1.000
_cell.length_b   1.000
_cell.length_c   1.000
_cell.angle_alpha   90.00
_cell.angle_beta   90.00
_cell.angle_gamma   90.00
#
_symmetry.space_group_name_H-M   'P 1'
#
loop_
_entity.id
_entity.type
_entity.pdbx_description
1 polymer ?
#
loop_
_entity_poly.entity_id
_entity_poly.type
_entity_poly.pdbx_seq_one_letter_code
_entity_poly.pdbx_strand_id
1 'polypeptide(L)'
;MRRIFLLFIMIMAGLLFSGLAVEAQDKIRAEGTAAILNNRVDIARDKAIDNAQRSAVERVMGVMISSSTDVENFQVKMDRILSESRGFINAYKIIKEERSGDTYDVTIEADVGAGRLKDRMEAIQLIMARKSKPRLMIIFGGQGQKDAIVEAAVARYFIAQGFKLVDAEVVKSDKEIQNLQSPTVKSRQMASVAQRYGAEILILGRVEVTSRSFKMGDVEVQSSDVAISGKVVNGDTGEILATDSKARKGEFKTVAEEAATDLAKQMKEEILERWSSELTNVVTVKVIVSGLNTYQDLSRFKEILTAEIRGFKEMYQRSYRRGQVELDIEVKGNAQGVADDLAAIMLNHRKVNIQEITTNRIKATLSP
;
A
#
# COMPACT_ATOMS: atom_id res chain seq x y z
N MET A 1 62.85 -39.57 4.35
CA MET A 1 61.40 -39.89 4.58
C MET A 1 60.80 -39.17 5.81
N ARG A 2 61.45 -39.14 6.96
CA ARG A 2 60.92 -38.55 8.21
C ARG A 2 60.71 -37.02 8.15
N ARG A 3 61.49 -36.27 7.36
CA ARG A 3 61.35 -34.79 7.20
C ARG A 3 60.23 -34.39 6.24
N ILE A 4 59.86 -35.19 5.26
CA ILE A 4 58.79 -34.97 4.33
C ILE A 4 57.42 -35.23 4.98
N PHE A 5 57.39 -36.18 5.89
CA PHE A 5 56.17 -36.55 6.67
C PHE A 5 55.77 -35.43 7.67
N LEU A 6 56.77 -34.79 8.29
CA LEU A 6 56.55 -33.65 9.21
C LEU A 6 56.06 -32.40 8.46
N LEU A 7 56.54 -32.16 7.21
CA LEU A 7 56.08 -31.04 6.38
C LEU A 7 54.61 -31.25 5.93
N PHE A 8 54.22 -32.47 5.64
CA PHE A 8 52.86 -32.81 5.25
C PHE A 8 51.86 -32.69 6.39
N ILE A 9 52.23 -32.99 7.62
CA ILE A 9 51.41 -32.81 8.84
C ILE A 9 51.23 -31.32 9.16
N MET A 10 52.26 -30.49 8.91
CA MET A 10 52.16 -29.03 9.14
C MET A 10 51.27 -28.32 8.12
N ILE A 11 51.26 -28.79 6.85
CA ILE A 11 50.37 -28.27 5.82
C ILE A 11 48.92 -28.73 6.05
N MET A 12 48.66 -29.95 6.53
CA MET A 12 47.34 -30.42 6.88
C MET A 12 46.74 -29.74 8.11
N ALA A 13 47.58 -29.37 9.09
CA ALA A 13 47.16 -28.59 10.27
C ALA A 13 46.78 -27.15 9.95
N GLY A 14 47.43 -26.57 8.88
CA GLY A 14 47.10 -25.23 8.39
C GLY A 14 45.77 -25.14 7.63
N LEU A 15 45.31 -26.22 7.02
CA LEU A 15 44.00 -26.30 6.27
C LEU A 15 42.79 -26.54 7.17
N LEU A 16 42.96 -26.93 8.42
CA LEU A 16 41.88 -27.10 9.37
C LEU A 16 41.54 -25.84 10.18
N PHE A 17 42.30 -24.75 9.98
CA PHE A 17 42.05 -23.44 10.58
C PHE A 17 41.53 -22.40 9.56
N SER A 18 40.90 -22.85 8.46
CA SER A 18 40.00 -22.01 7.68
C SER A 18 38.76 -21.78 8.56
N GLY A 19 38.93 -20.85 9.48
CA GLY A 19 37.91 -20.44 10.40
C GLY A 19 36.69 -20.01 9.58
N LEU A 20 35.56 -20.61 9.89
CA LEU A 20 34.27 -20.02 9.68
C LEU A 20 34.35 -18.57 10.20
N ALA A 21 34.55 -17.62 9.31
CA ALA A 21 34.23 -16.24 9.56
C ALA A 21 32.71 -16.24 9.75
N VAL A 22 32.26 -16.48 10.98
CA VAL A 22 30.94 -16.08 11.41
C VAL A 22 30.96 -14.56 11.22
N GLU A 23 30.30 -14.08 10.17
CA GLU A 23 29.96 -12.67 10.07
C GLU A 23 29.32 -12.31 11.39
N ALA A 24 30.04 -11.56 12.21
CA ALA A 24 29.51 -10.99 13.43
C ALA A 24 28.41 -10.02 12.99
N GLN A 25 27.16 -10.49 12.97
CA GLN A 25 26.01 -9.64 12.74
C GLN A 25 26.03 -8.59 13.87
N ASP A 26 26.22 -7.32 13.48
CA ASP A 26 26.28 -6.21 14.43
C ASP A 26 24.94 -6.13 15.19
N LYS A 27 24.99 -6.52 16.46
CA LYS A 27 23.82 -6.43 17.34
C LYS A 27 23.52 -4.97 17.64
N ILE A 28 22.30 -4.58 17.42
CA ILE A 28 21.81 -3.19 17.58
C ILE A 28 21.23 -3.03 18.98
N ARG A 29 21.77 -2.08 19.74
CA ARG A 29 21.13 -1.66 20.99
C ARG A 29 20.07 -0.59 20.71
N ALA A 30 18.85 -0.82 21.19
CA ALA A 30 17.72 0.07 20.99
C ALA A 30 16.85 0.16 22.23
N GLU A 31 16.18 1.30 22.38
CA GLU A 31 15.33 1.63 23.52
C GLU A 31 13.88 1.79 23.05
N GLY A 32 12.96 1.44 23.91
CA GLY A 32 11.54 1.64 23.72
C GLY A 32 10.85 1.95 25.04
N THR A 33 9.92 2.88 24.98
CA THR A 33 9.14 3.36 26.13
C THR A 33 7.65 3.20 25.85
N ALA A 34 6.85 2.86 26.85
CA ALA A 34 5.40 2.85 26.75
C ALA A 34 4.73 3.34 28.03
N ALA A 35 3.60 4.04 27.89
CA ALA A 35 2.82 4.53 29.05
C ALA A 35 2.10 3.39 29.77
N ILE A 36 2.11 3.42 31.10
CA ILE A 36 1.36 2.51 31.97
C ILE A 36 -0.05 3.09 32.15
N LEU A 37 -1.02 2.54 31.42
CA LEU A 37 -2.41 2.94 31.51
C LEU A 37 -3.19 2.00 32.43
N ASN A 38 -4.05 2.55 33.30
CA ASN A 38 -4.88 1.79 34.24
C ASN A 38 -4.09 0.77 35.07
N ASN A 39 -2.86 1.14 35.48
CA ASN A 39 -1.93 0.30 36.25
C ASN A 39 -1.58 -1.05 35.56
N ARG A 40 -1.76 -1.17 34.24
CA ARG A 40 -1.43 -2.36 33.43
C ARG A 40 0.05 -2.34 33.01
N VAL A 41 0.93 -2.70 33.96
CA VAL A 41 2.39 -2.74 33.72
C VAL A 41 2.76 -3.80 32.68
N ASP A 42 2.05 -4.93 32.65
CA ASP A 42 2.21 -6.03 31.69
C ASP A 42 2.07 -5.53 30.24
N ILE A 43 1.00 -4.79 29.95
CA ILE A 43 0.76 -4.23 28.62
C ILE A 43 1.80 -3.16 28.25
N ALA A 44 2.15 -2.32 29.21
CA ALA A 44 3.17 -1.29 28.99
C ALA A 44 4.54 -1.92 28.67
N ARG A 45 4.92 -2.98 29.40
CA ARG A 45 6.15 -3.73 29.14
C ARG A 45 6.19 -4.30 27.73
N ASP A 46 5.13 -5.00 27.29
CA ASP A 46 5.06 -5.57 25.95
C ASP A 46 5.14 -4.51 24.86
N LYS A 47 4.43 -3.38 25.04
CA LYS A 47 4.51 -2.24 24.11
C LYS A 47 5.90 -1.58 24.11
N ALA A 48 6.57 -1.48 25.24
CA ALA A 48 7.93 -0.95 25.31
C ALA A 48 8.92 -1.86 24.58
N ILE A 49 8.78 -3.18 24.67
CA ILE A 49 9.56 -4.13 23.89
C ILE A 49 9.30 -3.96 22.38
N ASP A 50 8.04 -3.81 21.97
CA ASP A 50 7.68 -3.57 20.57
C ASP A 50 8.29 -2.29 20.04
N ASN A 51 8.24 -1.22 20.83
CA ASN A 51 8.84 0.06 20.48
C ASN A 51 10.37 -0.04 20.40
N ALA A 52 11.02 -0.79 21.27
CA ALA A 52 12.45 -1.05 21.21
C ALA A 52 12.86 -1.84 19.95
N GLN A 53 12.09 -2.87 19.57
CA GLN A 53 12.31 -3.62 18.32
C GLN A 53 12.11 -2.71 17.10
N ARG A 54 11.09 -1.87 17.09
CA ARG A 54 10.86 -0.87 16.04
C ARG A 54 12.05 0.09 15.92
N SER A 55 12.56 0.60 17.01
CA SER A 55 13.74 1.48 17.06
C SER A 55 15.01 0.79 16.56
N ALA A 56 15.18 -0.52 16.82
CA ALA A 56 16.30 -1.29 16.29
C ALA A 56 16.26 -1.39 14.76
N VAL A 57 15.10 -1.72 14.19
CA VAL A 57 14.90 -1.78 12.73
C VAL A 57 15.10 -0.39 12.10
N GLU A 58 14.58 0.67 12.72
CA GLU A 58 14.73 2.05 12.25
C GLU A 58 16.21 2.49 12.16
N ARG A 59 17.03 2.12 13.15
CA ARG A 59 18.48 2.39 13.13
C ARG A 59 19.18 1.71 11.96
N VAL A 60 18.89 0.43 11.71
CA VAL A 60 19.46 -0.30 10.58
C VAL A 60 19.04 0.32 9.24
N MET A 61 17.75 0.69 9.13
CA MET A 61 17.25 1.38 7.94
C MET A 61 17.96 2.72 7.72
N GLY A 62 18.15 3.51 8.78
CA GLY A 62 18.84 4.80 8.71
C GLY A 62 20.27 4.66 8.14
N VAL A 63 21.00 3.64 8.56
CA VAL A 63 22.33 3.32 8.03
C VAL A 63 22.27 2.93 6.55
N MET A 64 21.35 2.05 6.17
CA MET A 64 21.17 1.61 4.78
C MET A 64 20.82 2.76 3.85
N ILE A 65 20.03 3.72 4.31
CA ILE A 65 19.58 4.86 3.53
C ILE A 65 20.67 5.91 3.38
N SER A 66 21.42 6.18 4.42
CA SER A 66 22.56 7.11 4.35
C SER A 66 23.64 6.63 3.37
N SER A 67 23.67 5.32 3.09
CA SER A 67 24.58 4.71 2.10
C SER A 67 23.98 4.60 0.69
N SER A 68 22.69 4.93 0.48
CA SER A 68 22.04 4.87 -0.84
C SER A 68 21.73 6.27 -1.36
N THR A 69 21.95 6.48 -2.67
CA THR A 69 21.74 7.76 -3.36
C THR A 69 20.26 8.04 -3.68
N ASP A 70 19.36 7.10 -3.40
CA ASP A 70 17.95 7.15 -3.82
C ASP A 70 17.02 7.45 -2.63
N VAL A 71 16.77 8.75 -2.39
CA VAL A 71 16.01 9.28 -1.25
C VAL A 71 14.51 9.43 -1.56
N GLU A 72 14.07 9.22 -2.82
CA GLU A 72 12.66 9.35 -3.20
C GLU A 72 11.78 8.27 -2.53
N ASN A 73 10.66 8.73 -1.94
CA ASN A 73 9.65 7.88 -1.27
C ASN A 73 10.11 7.17 0.02
N PHE A 74 11.10 7.75 0.71
CA PHE A 74 11.66 7.22 1.94
C PHE A 74 10.60 6.97 3.04
N GLN A 75 9.70 7.89 3.27
CA GLN A 75 8.68 7.79 4.32
C GLN A 75 7.74 6.60 4.10
N VAL A 76 7.33 6.33 2.85
CA VAL A 76 6.48 5.17 2.52
C VAL A 76 7.19 3.86 2.85
N LYS A 77 8.47 3.76 2.51
CA LYS A 77 9.30 2.59 2.80
C LYS A 77 9.41 2.37 4.31
N MET A 78 9.71 3.45 5.05
CA MET A 78 9.91 3.41 6.49
C MET A 78 8.67 2.93 7.23
N ASP A 79 7.53 3.55 7.02
CA ASP A 79 6.30 3.22 7.74
C ASP A 79 5.85 1.77 7.53
N ARG A 80 5.96 1.24 6.30
CA ARG A 80 5.61 -0.14 6.00
C ARG A 80 6.54 -1.13 6.70
N ILE A 81 7.84 -0.90 6.64
CA ILE A 81 8.82 -1.76 7.27
C ILE A 81 8.69 -1.72 8.80
N LEU A 82 8.46 -0.52 9.36
CA LEU A 82 8.29 -0.36 10.80
C LEU A 82 6.99 -0.99 11.32
N SER A 83 5.95 -1.11 10.50
CA SER A 83 4.74 -1.87 10.87
C SER A 83 4.99 -3.39 10.96
N GLU A 84 6.00 -3.88 10.24
CA GLU A 84 6.40 -5.29 10.19
C GLU A 84 7.69 -5.56 11.01
N SER A 85 8.10 -4.64 11.89
CA SER A 85 9.42 -4.65 12.56
C SER A 85 9.76 -5.98 13.24
N ARG A 86 8.80 -6.64 13.89
CA ARG A 86 9.00 -7.96 14.50
C ARG A 86 9.48 -9.03 13.52
N GLY A 87 9.03 -8.97 12.26
CA GLY A 87 9.44 -9.90 11.20
C GLY A 87 10.90 -9.77 10.77
N PHE A 88 11.55 -8.64 11.07
CA PHE A 88 12.96 -8.39 10.77
C PHE A 88 13.90 -8.65 11.94
N ILE A 89 13.39 -8.88 13.14
CA ILE A 89 14.18 -9.27 14.30
C ILE A 89 14.42 -10.77 14.27
N ASN A 90 15.67 -11.21 14.17
CA ASN A 90 16.07 -12.62 14.25
C ASN A 90 16.05 -13.10 15.69
N ALA A 91 16.63 -12.30 16.59
CA ALA A 91 16.67 -12.52 18.02
C ALA A 91 16.86 -11.21 18.77
N TYR A 92 16.42 -11.13 19.99
CA TYR A 92 16.76 -10.03 20.89
C TYR A 92 16.96 -10.49 22.32
N LYS A 93 17.70 -9.68 23.08
CA LYS A 93 17.90 -9.86 24.51
C LYS A 93 17.57 -8.56 25.23
N ILE A 94 16.78 -8.62 26.27
CA ILE A 94 16.54 -7.47 27.15
C ILE A 94 17.80 -7.25 28.00
N ILE A 95 18.37 -6.06 27.88
CA ILE A 95 19.57 -5.63 28.59
C ILE A 95 19.19 -4.89 29.88
N LYS A 96 18.13 -4.09 29.79
CA LYS A 96 17.60 -3.31 30.93
C LYS A 96 16.11 -3.17 30.76
N GLU A 97 15.39 -3.25 31.85
CA GLU A 97 13.98 -2.84 31.94
C GLU A 97 13.73 -2.14 33.27
N GLU A 98 12.94 -1.07 33.21
CA GLU A 98 12.71 -0.21 34.37
C GLU A 98 11.33 0.43 34.29
N ARG A 99 10.66 0.54 35.43
CA ARG A 99 9.48 1.39 35.56
C ARG A 99 9.91 2.78 36.00
N SER A 100 9.54 3.79 35.23
CA SER A 100 9.83 5.22 35.52
C SER A 100 8.52 6.01 35.65
N GLY A 101 7.96 6.05 36.85
CA GLY A 101 6.67 6.70 37.10
C GLY A 101 5.53 6.02 36.34
N ASP A 102 4.94 6.75 35.38
CA ASP A 102 3.84 6.28 34.55
C ASP A 102 4.30 5.69 33.21
N THR A 103 5.61 5.44 33.05
CA THR A 103 6.17 4.78 31.86
C THR A 103 6.91 3.49 32.22
N TYR A 104 7.04 2.62 31.24
CA TYR A 104 7.88 1.45 31.28
C TYR A 104 8.93 1.53 30.18
N ASP A 105 10.19 1.46 30.55
CA ASP A 105 11.33 1.64 29.67
C ASP A 105 12.06 0.30 29.50
N VAL A 106 12.41 -0.05 28.27
CA VAL A 106 13.11 -1.28 27.91
C VAL A 106 14.27 -0.96 26.98
N THR A 107 15.45 -1.49 27.30
CA THR A 107 16.60 -1.49 26.39
C THR A 107 16.84 -2.92 25.92
N ILE A 108 16.89 -3.12 24.61
CA ILE A 108 17.21 -4.41 24.01
C ILE A 108 18.53 -4.36 23.25
N GLU A 109 19.15 -5.53 23.11
CA GLU A 109 20.17 -5.82 22.12
C GLU A 109 19.56 -6.77 21.10
N ALA A 110 19.36 -6.29 19.86
CA ALA A 110 18.64 -7.00 18.81
C ALA A 110 19.57 -7.35 17.65
N ASP A 111 19.37 -8.53 17.09
CA ASP A 111 19.89 -8.98 15.81
C ASP A 111 18.83 -8.70 14.74
N VAL A 112 19.12 -7.77 13.83
CA VAL A 112 18.22 -7.37 12.75
C VAL A 112 18.66 -8.04 11.45
N GLY A 113 17.74 -8.73 10.77
CA GLY A 113 17.97 -9.36 9.48
C GLY A 113 18.16 -8.36 8.36
N ALA A 114 19.34 -7.77 8.24
CA ALA A 114 19.65 -6.69 7.31
C ALA A 114 19.36 -7.06 5.84
N GLY A 115 19.64 -8.30 5.41
CA GLY A 115 19.34 -8.78 4.07
C GLY A 115 17.83 -8.72 3.77
N ARG A 116 17.01 -9.32 4.64
CA ARG A 116 15.53 -9.31 4.48
C ARG A 116 14.96 -7.89 4.49
N LEU A 117 15.54 -7.01 5.30
CA LEU A 117 15.16 -5.61 5.36
C LEU A 117 15.45 -4.89 4.05
N LYS A 118 16.63 -5.11 3.47
CA LYS A 118 17.03 -4.58 2.16
C LYS A 118 16.09 -5.06 1.05
N ASP A 119 15.84 -6.38 0.99
CA ASP A 119 14.94 -6.96 -0.01
C ASP A 119 13.53 -6.36 0.08
N ARG A 120 13.03 -6.12 1.31
CA ARG A 120 11.73 -5.49 1.52
C ARG A 120 11.70 -4.03 1.09
N MET A 121 12.78 -3.29 1.36
CA MET A 121 12.91 -1.90 0.90
C MET A 121 12.90 -1.81 -0.64
N GLU A 122 13.64 -2.67 -1.31
CA GLU A 122 13.70 -2.75 -2.78
C GLU A 122 12.34 -3.15 -3.37
N ALA A 123 11.64 -4.11 -2.76
CA ALA A 123 10.30 -4.52 -3.19
C ALA A 123 9.29 -3.37 -3.12
N ILE A 124 9.26 -2.59 -2.02
CA ILE A 124 8.37 -1.44 -1.88
C ILE A 124 8.72 -0.35 -2.92
N GLN A 125 10.00 -0.09 -3.15
CA GLN A 125 10.44 0.86 -4.17
C GLN A 125 9.98 0.43 -5.57
N LEU A 126 10.10 -0.85 -5.89
CA LEU A 126 9.65 -1.41 -7.15
C LEU A 126 8.14 -1.29 -7.33
N ILE A 127 7.34 -1.51 -6.25
CA ILE A 127 5.89 -1.33 -6.26
C ILE A 127 5.53 0.11 -6.65
N MET A 128 6.10 1.09 -5.96
CA MET A 128 5.81 2.51 -6.22
C MET A 128 6.26 2.94 -7.61
N ALA A 129 7.42 2.48 -8.08
CA ALA A 129 7.93 2.77 -9.42
C ALA A 129 7.03 2.17 -10.51
N ARG A 130 6.62 0.91 -10.37
CA ARG A 130 5.74 0.22 -11.34
C ARG A 130 4.35 0.82 -11.41
N LYS A 131 3.81 1.32 -10.29
CA LYS A 131 2.54 2.04 -10.27
C LYS A 131 2.67 3.51 -10.71
N SER A 132 3.87 3.94 -11.17
CA SER A 132 4.12 5.28 -11.74
C SER A 132 3.69 6.42 -10.82
N LYS A 133 3.80 6.24 -9.49
CA LYS A 133 3.33 7.22 -8.48
C LYS A 133 1.87 7.59 -8.72
N PRO A 134 0.92 6.70 -8.42
CA PRO A 134 -0.48 6.85 -8.78
C PRO A 134 -1.07 8.14 -8.20
N ARG A 135 -1.98 8.75 -8.96
CA ARG A 135 -2.72 9.93 -8.53
C ARG A 135 -3.95 9.52 -7.75
N LEU A 136 -4.10 10.12 -6.57
CA LEU A 136 -5.24 9.90 -5.69
C LEU A 136 -6.22 11.07 -5.82
N MET A 137 -7.50 10.76 -5.86
CA MET A 137 -8.60 11.68 -5.61
C MET A 137 -9.18 11.35 -4.23
N ILE A 138 -9.31 12.36 -3.38
CA ILE A 138 -9.81 12.21 -2.01
C ILE A 138 -11.06 13.06 -1.86
N ILE A 139 -12.17 12.45 -1.41
CA ILE A 139 -13.46 13.10 -1.21
C ILE A 139 -14.05 12.63 0.10
N PHE A 140 -14.28 13.55 1.03
CA PHE A 140 -15.02 13.30 2.26
C PHE A 140 -16.30 14.12 2.28
N GLY A 141 -17.35 13.57 2.90
CA GLY A 141 -18.63 14.24 3.02
C GLY A 141 -19.45 13.77 4.21
N GLY A 142 -20.49 14.53 4.54
CA GLY A 142 -21.46 14.23 5.60
C GLY A 142 -21.67 15.36 6.61
N GLN A 143 -20.67 16.22 6.86
CA GLN A 143 -20.70 17.25 7.92
C GLN A 143 -20.27 18.65 7.45
N GLY A 144 -20.27 18.92 6.14
CA GLY A 144 -19.93 20.23 5.59
C GLY A 144 -18.50 20.67 5.87
N GLN A 145 -18.29 21.79 6.58
CA GLN A 145 -16.94 22.31 6.87
C GLN A 145 -16.05 21.33 7.67
N LYS A 146 -16.65 20.44 8.46
CA LYS A 146 -15.91 19.44 9.23
C LYS A 146 -15.26 18.40 8.32
N ASP A 147 -15.86 18.12 7.17
CA ASP A 147 -15.29 17.20 6.16
C ASP A 147 -13.96 17.70 5.62
N ALA A 148 -13.82 19.02 5.44
CA ALA A 148 -12.60 19.64 4.93
C ALA A 148 -11.39 19.44 5.87
N ILE A 149 -11.58 19.40 7.18
CA ILE A 149 -10.51 19.12 8.15
C ILE A 149 -10.01 17.69 7.99
N VAL A 150 -10.93 16.73 7.91
CA VAL A 150 -10.61 15.31 7.72
C VAL A 150 -9.94 15.08 6.36
N GLU A 151 -10.51 15.63 5.30
CA GLU A 151 -9.98 15.51 3.94
C GLU A 151 -8.56 16.08 3.85
N ALA A 152 -8.32 17.26 4.46
CA ALA A 152 -7.00 17.87 4.49
C ALA A 152 -5.99 17.03 5.28
N ALA A 153 -6.40 16.40 6.38
CA ALA A 153 -5.53 15.53 7.17
C ALA A 153 -5.14 14.26 6.39
N VAL A 154 -6.11 13.59 5.73
CA VAL A 154 -5.87 12.45 4.85
C VAL A 154 -4.98 12.85 3.67
N ALA A 155 -5.25 14.00 3.04
CA ALA A 155 -4.45 14.51 1.93
C ALA A 155 -3.00 14.77 2.34
N ARG A 156 -2.77 15.48 3.45
CA ARG A 156 -1.42 15.71 4.00
C ARG A 156 -0.67 14.41 4.23
N TYR A 157 -1.34 13.41 4.80
CA TYR A 157 -0.74 12.11 5.02
C TYR A 157 -0.26 11.47 3.71
N PHE A 158 -1.13 11.36 2.69
CA PHE A 158 -0.76 10.73 1.43
C PHE A 158 0.30 11.52 0.64
N ILE A 159 0.28 12.86 0.68
CA ILE A 159 1.35 13.70 0.11
C ILE A 159 2.69 13.39 0.78
N ALA A 160 2.73 13.34 2.11
CA ALA A 160 3.93 13.01 2.87
C ALA A 160 4.43 11.59 2.56
N GLN A 161 3.56 10.69 2.12
CA GLN A 161 3.91 9.34 1.66
C GLN A 161 4.31 9.29 0.17
N GLY A 162 4.43 10.41 -0.52
CA GLY A 162 4.90 10.50 -1.90
C GLY A 162 3.83 10.22 -2.97
N PHE A 163 2.55 10.16 -2.60
CA PHE A 163 1.46 10.06 -3.57
C PHE A 163 1.18 11.43 -4.20
N LYS A 164 0.73 11.43 -5.46
CA LYS A 164 0.25 12.63 -6.14
C LYS A 164 -1.25 12.76 -5.93
N LEU A 165 -1.73 13.98 -5.67
CA LEU A 165 -3.16 14.22 -5.54
C LEU A 165 -3.73 14.91 -6.76
N VAL A 166 -4.97 14.58 -7.10
CA VAL A 166 -5.83 15.36 -7.99
C VAL A 166 -6.41 16.53 -7.20
N ASP A 167 -6.47 17.70 -7.80
CA ASP A 167 -7.01 18.90 -7.15
C ASP A 167 -8.50 18.70 -6.80
N ALA A 168 -8.79 18.69 -5.50
CA ALA A 168 -10.14 18.51 -4.99
C ALA A 168 -11.08 19.70 -5.30
N GLU A 169 -10.58 20.92 -5.47
CA GLU A 169 -11.38 22.10 -5.78
C GLU A 169 -12.03 22.00 -7.17
N VAL A 170 -11.27 21.52 -8.16
CA VAL A 170 -11.78 21.26 -9.51
C VAL A 170 -12.85 20.17 -9.50
N VAL A 171 -12.70 19.22 -8.60
CA VAL A 171 -13.56 18.05 -8.46
C VAL A 171 -14.88 18.38 -7.77
N LYS A 172 -14.87 19.20 -6.72
CA LYS A 172 -16.06 19.52 -5.90
C LYS A 172 -17.14 20.32 -6.63
N SER A 173 -16.80 20.98 -7.72
CA SER A 173 -17.77 21.70 -8.55
C SER A 173 -18.65 20.79 -9.41
N ASP A 174 -18.30 19.51 -9.54
CA ASP A 174 -19.04 18.54 -10.36
C ASP A 174 -20.21 17.92 -9.57
N LYS A 175 -21.43 18.05 -10.11
CA LYS A 175 -22.65 17.50 -9.51
C LYS A 175 -22.62 15.97 -9.36
N GLU A 176 -21.90 15.26 -10.22
CA GLU A 176 -21.77 13.81 -10.10
C GLU A 176 -20.98 13.41 -8.85
N ILE A 177 -20.06 14.27 -8.40
CA ILE A 177 -19.27 14.04 -7.19
C ILE A 177 -20.12 14.19 -5.93
N GLN A 178 -21.04 15.13 -5.91
CA GLN A 178 -22.00 15.25 -4.82
C GLN A 178 -22.85 13.98 -4.69
N ASN A 179 -23.15 13.33 -5.82
CA ASN A 179 -23.85 12.05 -5.82
C ASN A 179 -22.99 10.87 -5.32
N LEU A 180 -21.64 10.95 -5.41
CA LEU A 180 -20.76 9.89 -4.90
C LEU A 180 -20.81 9.71 -3.38
N GLN A 181 -21.29 10.71 -2.65
CA GLN A 181 -21.46 10.64 -1.19
C GLN A 181 -22.70 9.83 -0.77
N SER A 182 -23.56 9.44 -1.73
CA SER A 182 -24.70 8.57 -1.44
C SER A 182 -24.26 7.13 -1.14
N PRO A 183 -24.84 6.47 -0.12
CA PRO A 183 -24.50 5.08 0.21
C PRO A 183 -24.83 4.08 -0.92
N THR A 184 -25.66 4.48 -1.88
CA THR A 184 -26.13 3.62 -2.99
C THR A 184 -25.24 3.68 -4.23
N VAL A 185 -24.17 4.48 -4.22
CA VAL A 185 -23.29 4.65 -5.40
C VAL A 185 -22.53 3.38 -5.73
N LYS A 186 -22.66 2.96 -6.98
CA LYS A 186 -21.98 1.76 -7.48
C LYS A 186 -20.50 2.05 -7.77
N SER A 187 -19.63 1.09 -7.50
CA SER A 187 -18.19 1.22 -7.72
C SER A 187 -17.82 1.61 -9.17
N ARG A 188 -18.64 1.20 -10.16
CA ARG A 188 -18.48 1.61 -11.57
C ARG A 188 -18.67 3.12 -11.79
N GLN A 189 -19.58 3.77 -11.08
CA GLN A 189 -19.78 5.23 -11.13
C GLN A 189 -18.59 5.94 -10.48
N MET A 190 -18.10 5.42 -9.36
CA MET A 190 -16.88 5.91 -8.70
C MET A 190 -15.67 5.85 -9.63
N ALA A 191 -15.46 4.71 -10.31
CA ALA A 191 -14.38 4.55 -11.28
C ALA A 191 -14.51 5.53 -12.46
N SER A 192 -15.72 5.75 -13.00
CA SER A 192 -15.89 6.68 -14.14
C SER A 192 -15.54 8.12 -13.76
N VAL A 193 -15.84 8.54 -12.53
CA VAL A 193 -15.45 9.86 -12.03
C VAL A 193 -13.93 9.93 -11.85
N ALA A 194 -13.32 8.95 -11.20
CA ALA A 194 -11.87 8.91 -11.02
C ALA A 194 -11.13 9.02 -12.36
N GLN A 195 -11.56 8.28 -13.37
CA GLN A 195 -10.99 8.30 -14.72
C GLN A 195 -11.08 9.68 -15.38
N ARG A 196 -12.22 10.36 -15.26
CA ARG A 196 -12.43 11.70 -15.83
C ARG A 196 -11.40 12.70 -15.34
N TYR A 197 -11.00 12.59 -14.09
CA TYR A 197 -10.00 13.46 -13.46
C TYR A 197 -8.59 12.87 -13.48
N GLY A 198 -8.42 11.71 -14.11
CA GLY A 198 -7.13 11.03 -14.23
C GLY A 198 -6.57 10.53 -12.90
N ALA A 199 -7.45 10.12 -11.97
CA ALA A 199 -7.06 9.49 -10.74
C ALA A 199 -7.07 7.96 -10.89
N GLU A 200 -5.96 7.31 -10.56
CA GLU A 200 -5.88 5.85 -10.53
C GLU A 200 -6.50 5.27 -9.24
N ILE A 201 -6.59 6.08 -8.20
CA ILE A 201 -7.20 5.70 -6.91
C ILE A 201 -8.19 6.79 -6.49
N LEU A 202 -9.38 6.37 -6.06
CA LEU A 202 -10.37 7.21 -5.43
C LEU A 202 -10.58 6.79 -3.99
N ILE A 203 -10.37 7.71 -3.05
CA ILE A 203 -10.70 7.56 -1.64
C ILE A 203 -11.98 8.33 -1.38
N LEU A 204 -13.03 7.60 -1.04
CA LEU A 204 -14.32 8.15 -0.63
C LEU A 204 -14.52 7.93 0.85
N GLY A 205 -14.80 8.99 1.58
CA GLY A 205 -15.03 8.91 3.01
C GLY A 205 -16.27 9.65 3.48
N ARG A 206 -16.72 9.26 4.65
CA ARG A 206 -17.82 9.90 5.38
C ARG A 206 -17.35 10.29 6.76
N VAL A 207 -17.72 11.46 7.18
CA VAL A 207 -17.48 11.97 8.53
C VAL A 207 -18.81 12.04 9.26
N GLU A 208 -18.88 11.53 10.49
CA GLU A 208 -20.00 11.65 11.38
C GLU A 208 -19.50 12.25 12.70
N VAL A 209 -20.13 13.35 13.14
CA VAL A 209 -19.74 14.07 14.34
C VAL A 209 -20.94 14.32 15.23
N THR A 210 -20.87 13.84 16.44
CA THR A 210 -21.83 14.19 17.51
C THR A 210 -21.11 14.97 18.57
N SER A 211 -21.45 16.26 18.73
CA SER A 211 -20.83 17.13 19.74
C SER A 211 -21.76 17.27 20.94
N ARG A 212 -21.17 17.28 22.14
CA ARG A 212 -21.85 17.50 23.41
C ARG A 212 -21.08 18.55 24.19
N SER A 213 -21.80 19.49 24.82
CA SER A 213 -21.22 20.39 25.80
C SER A 213 -21.67 20.03 27.21
N PHE A 214 -20.78 20.18 28.17
CA PHE A 214 -21.08 20.02 29.61
C PHE A 214 -20.30 21.05 30.41
N LYS A 215 -20.89 21.49 31.50
CA LYS A 215 -20.24 22.44 32.42
C LYS A 215 -19.41 21.67 33.42
N MET A 216 -18.19 22.13 33.63
CA MET A 216 -17.28 21.66 34.66
C MET A 216 -16.86 22.87 35.51
N GLY A 217 -17.63 23.16 36.58
CA GLY A 217 -17.59 24.43 37.31
C GLY A 217 -18.10 25.59 36.44
N ASP A 218 -17.32 26.64 36.28
CA ASP A 218 -17.64 27.81 35.46
C ASP A 218 -17.15 27.66 34.00
N VAL A 219 -16.52 26.54 33.66
CA VAL A 219 -15.98 26.29 32.30
C VAL A 219 -16.92 25.37 31.51
N GLU A 220 -17.32 25.80 30.32
CA GLU A 220 -18.01 24.96 29.36
C GLU A 220 -17.00 24.15 28.54
N VAL A 221 -17.08 22.82 28.65
CA VAL A 221 -16.20 21.89 27.94
C VAL A 221 -17.01 21.26 26.81
N GLN A 222 -16.49 21.34 25.60
CA GLN A 222 -17.05 20.66 24.44
C GLN A 222 -16.28 19.35 24.17
N SER A 223 -17.02 18.28 23.96
CA SER A 223 -16.49 16.99 23.53
C SER A 223 -17.25 16.50 22.32
N SER A 224 -16.53 16.00 21.33
CA SER A 224 -17.07 15.45 20.10
C SER A 224 -16.75 13.96 19.98
N ASP A 225 -17.74 13.17 19.62
CA ASP A 225 -17.58 11.81 19.16
C ASP A 225 -17.44 11.90 17.62
N VAL A 226 -16.27 11.59 17.09
CA VAL A 226 -15.94 11.64 15.66
C VAL A 226 -15.78 10.23 15.14
N ALA A 227 -16.57 9.85 14.14
CA ALA A 227 -16.42 8.62 13.39
C ALA A 227 -16.14 8.94 11.92
N ILE A 228 -15.08 8.34 11.39
CA ILE A 228 -14.66 8.51 10.00
C ILE A 228 -14.62 7.13 9.37
N SER A 229 -15.33 6.96 8.26
CA SER A 229 -15.26 5.76 7.44
C SER A 229 -14.76 6.10 6.05
N GLY A 230 -14.09 5.15 5.42
CA GLY A 230 -13.56 5.37 4.08
C GLY A 230 -13.49 4.10 3.26
N LYS A 231 -13.53 4.27 1.95
CA LYS A 231 -13.42 3.23 0.94
C LYS A 231 -12.42 3.67 -0.11
N VAL A 232 -11.50 2.78 -0.46
CA VAL A 232 -10.54 2.97 -1.55
C VAL A 232 -10.99 2.18 -2.76
N VAL A 233 -11.08 2.84 -3.91
CA VAL A 233 -11.52 2.25 -5.17
C VAL A 233 -10.45 2.44 -6.22
N ASN A 234 -10.13 1.37 -6.95
CA ASN A 234 -9.31 1.44 -8.15
C ASN A 234 -10.08 2.20 -9.25
N GLY A 235 -9.53 3.31 -9.71
CA GLY A 235 -10.16 4.19 -10.71
C GLY A 235 -10.35 3.52 -12.07
N ASP A 236 -9.50 2.56 -12.43
CA ASP A 236 -9.57 1.89 -13.72
C ASP A 236 -10.58 0.74 -13.74
N THR A 237 -10.56 -0.10 -12.70
CA THR A 237 -11.35 -1.32 -12.64
C THR A 237 -12.67 -1.17 -11.88
N GLY A 238 -12.74 -0.21 -10.96
CA GLY A 238 -13.85 -0.07 -10.01
C GLY A 238 -13.78 -1.09 -8.86
N GLU A 239 -12.65 -1.77 -8.70
CA GLU A 239 -12.44 -2.70 -7.59
C GLU A 239 -12.27 -1.93 -6.28
N ILE A 240 -12.84 -2.46 -5.19
CA ILE A 240 -12.63 -1.93 -3.85
C ILE A 240 -11.31 -2.53 -3.33
N LEU A 241 -10.33 -1.68 -3.11
CA LEU A 241 -9.00 -2.08 -2.63
C LEU A 241 -8.95 -2.13 -1.10
N ALA A 242 -9.68 -1.25 -0.42
CA ALA A 242 -9.69 -1.14 1.03
C ALA A 242 -11.01 -0.56 1.54
N THR A 243 -11.38 -0.89 2.77
CA THR A 243 -12.49 -0.25 3.49
C THR A 243 -12.19 -0.31 4.98
N ASP A 244 -12.17 0.85 5.65
CA ASP A 244 -11.91 0.91 7.08
C ASP A 244 -12.67 2.08 7.74
N SER A 245 -12.70 2.09 9.07
CA SER A 245 -13.30 3.15 9.88
C SER A 245 -12.52 3.39 11.16
N LYS A 246 -12.50 4.65 11.60
CA LYS A 246 -11.88 5.05 12.87
C LYS A 246 -12.84 5.94 13.64
N ALA A 247 -12.89 5.76 14.96
CA ALA A 247 -13.67 6.59 15.85
C ALA A 247 -12.81 7.09 17.01
N ARG A 248 -12.99 8.35 17.37
CA ARG A 248 -12.28 9.04 18.44
C ARG A 248 -13.22 9.98 19.21
N LYS A 249 -12.89 10.24 20.47
CA LYS A 249 -13.66 11.13 21.32
C LYS A 249 -12.73 12.14 22.01
N GLY A 250 -13.11 13.42 21.95
CA GLY A 250 -12.33 14.49 22.57
C GLY A 250 -12.64 15.86 21.95
N GLU A 251 -11.66 16.75 21.95
CA GLU A 251 -11.74 18.03 21.23
C GLU A 251 -11.79 17.75 19.72
N PHE A 252 -12.77 18.35 19.04
CA PHE A 252 -13.13 17.98 17.66
C PHE A 252 -11.94 17.98 16.71
N LYS A 253 -11.18 19.08 16.65
CA LYS A 253 -10.11 19.22 15.66
C LYS A 253 -9.01 18.19 15.87
N THR A 254 -8.59 18.01 17.12
CA THR A 254 -7.54 17.06 17.50
C THR A 254 -7.94 15.63 17.15
N VAL A 255 -9.13 15.18 17.61
CA VAL A 255 -9.55 13.79 17.39
C VAL A 255 -9.92 13.51 15.93
N ALA A 256 -10.38 14.52 15.18
CA ALA A 256 -10.66 14.39 13.76
C ALA A 256 -9.36 14.21 12.95
N GLU A 257 -8.31 14.99 13.24
CA GLU A 257 -7.01 14.85 12.59
C GLU A 257 -6.32 13.53 12.94
N GLU A 258 -6.38 13.09 14.19
CA GLU A 258 -5.86 11.78 14.61
C GLU A 258 -6.59 10.63 13.93
N ALA A 259 -7.93 10.61 13.97
CA ALA A 259 -8.73 9.56 13.34
C ALA A 259 -8.52 9.52 11.81
N ALA A 260 -8.41 10.69 11.16
CA ALA A 260 -8.13 10.81 9.74
C ALA A 260 -6.75 10.25 9.38
N THR A 261 -5.74 10.55 10.20
CA THR A 261 -4.37 10.05 10.00
C THR A 261 -4.30 8.54 10.19
N ASP A 262 -4.94 8.00 11.22
CA ASP A 262 -5.01 6.56 11.48
C ASP A 262 -5.73 5.83 10.34
N LEU A 263 -6.83 6.38 9.82
CA LEU A 263 -7.56 5.85 8.68
C LEU A 263 -6.69 5.84 7.43
N ALA A 264 -6.02 6.96 7.13
CA ALA A 264 -5.15 7.09 5.96
C ALA A 264 -3.97 6.12 6.02
N LYS A 265 -3.39 5.92 7.21
CA LYS A 265 -2.32 4.95 7.43
C LYS A 265 -2.78 3.53 7.12
N GLN A 266 -3.91 3.11 7.66
CA GLN A 266 -4.48 1.78 7.42
C GLN A 266 -4.78 1.57 5.93
N MET A 267 -5.45 2.53 5.30
CA MET A 267 -5.76 2.46 3.87
C MET A 267 -4.50 2.35 3.00
N LYS A 268 -3.44 3.12 3.31
CA LYS A 268 -2.17 3.00 2.60
C LYS A 268 -1.59 1.59 2.71
N GLU A 269 -1.60 1.01 3.89
CA GLU A 269 -1.08 -0.34 4.12
C GLU A 269 -1.85 -1.39 3.30
N GLU A 270 -3.17 -1.33 3.27
CA GLU A 270 -4.01 -2.22 2.48
C GLU A 270 -3.78 -2.04 0.96
N ILE A 271 -3.64 -0.79 0.48
CA ILE A 271 -3.27 -0.50 -0.91
C ILE A 271 -1.93 -1.15 -1.28
N LEU A 272 -0.90 -0.94 -0.45
CA LEU A 272 0.43 -1.47 -0.70
C LEU A 272 0.46 -3.01 -0.64
N GLU A 273 -0.29 -3.61 0.28
CA GLU A 273 -0.42 -5.06 0.37
C GLU A 273 -1.07 -5.66 -0.88
N ARG A 274 -2.16 -5.05 -1.35
CA ARG A 274 -2.82 -5.45 -2.58
C ARG A 274 -1.89 -5.36 -3.77
N TRP A 275 -1.21 -4.22 -3.93
CA TRP A 275 -0.23 -4.05 -5.00
C TRP A 275 0.98 -4.97 -4.90
N SER A 276 1.43 -5.29 -3.70
CA SER A 276 2.50 -6.27 -3.48
C SER A 276 2.10 -7.66 -3.97
N SER A 277 0.87 -8.08 -3.67
CA SER A 277 0.35 -9.37 -4.15
C SER A 277 0.23 -9.43 -5.67
N GLU A 278 -0.15 -8.33 -6.32
CA GLU A 278 -0.17 -8.22 -7.79
C GLU A 278 1.22 -8.33 -8.42
N LEU A 279 2.26 -7.79 -7.78
CA LEU A 279 3.63 -7.83 -8.31
C LEU A 279 4.28 -9.22 -8.24
N THR A 280 3.88 -10.02 -7.28
CA THR A 280 4.48 -11.33 -7.07
C THR A 280 3.92 -12.42 -7.98
N ASN A 281 2.71 -12.24 -8.54
CA ASN A 281 2.07 -13.31 -9.27
C ASN A 281 1.40 -12.94 -10.61
N VAL A 282 0.32 -12.18 -10.59
CA VAL A 282 -0.54 -12.00 -11.77
C VAL A 282 -1.24 -10.64 -11.67
N VAL A 283 -1.23 -9.86 -12.75
CA VAL A 283 -1.93 -8.59 -12.84
C VAL A 283 -3.24 -8.80 -13.59
N THR A 284 -4.34 -8.26 -13.06
CA THR A 284 -5.62 -8.23 -13.78
C THR A 284 -5.70 -6.97 -14.63
N VAL A 285 -5.81 -7.16 -15.94
CA VAL A 285 -6.00 -6.08 -16.92
C VAL A 285 -7.43 -6.14 -17.45
N LYS A 286 -8.18 -5.07 -17.27
CA LYS A 286 -9.51 -4.91 -17.86
C LYS A 286 -9.39 -4.53 -19.33
N VAL A 287 -9.88 -5.39 -20.21
CA VAL A 287 -9.86 -5.19 -21.65
C VAL A 287 -11.29 -4.98 -22.17
N ILE A 288 -11.52 -3.86 -22.83
CA ILE A 288 -12.81 -3.51 -23.43
C ILE A 288 -12.60 -3.44 -24.93
N VAL A 289 -13.25 -4.34 -25.67
CA VAL A 289 -13.12 -4.40 -27.13
C VAL A 289 -14.48 -4.25 -27.80
N SER A 290 -14.56 -3.32 -28.74
CA SER A 290 -15.74 -3.07 -29.59
C SER A 290 -15.53 -3.60 -31.01
N GLY A 291 -16.62 -3.85 -31.76
CA GLY A 291 -16.57 -4.35 -33.12
C GLY A 291 -16.65 -5.87 -33.26
N LEU A 292 -16.97 -6.59 -32.18
CA LEU A 292 -17.25 -8.02 -32.17
C LEU A 292 -18.75 -8.21 -32.46
N ASN A 293 -19.14 -8.20 -33.72
CA ASN A 293 -20.56 -8.09 -34.12
C ASN A 293 -21.35 -9.37 -33.90
N THR A 294 -20.69 -10.52 -33.84
CA THR A 294 -21.31 -11.82 -33.62
C THR A 294 -20.75 -12.50 -32.38
N TYR A 295 -21.50 -13.43 -31.79
CA TYR A 295 -21.01 -14.28 -30.73
C TYR A 295 -19.84 -15.19 -31.17
N GLN A 296 -19.84 -15.57 -32.45
CA GLN A 296 -18.76 -16.36 -33.06
C GLN A 296 -17.46 -15.54 -33.11
N ASP A 297 -17.53 -14.23 -33.47
CA ASP A 297 -16.38 -13.32 -33.40
C ASP A 297 -15.82 -13.25 -31.98
N LEU A 298 -16.70 -13.15 -30.99
CA LEU A 298 -16.28 -13.10 -29.57
C LEU A 298 -15.57 -14.41 -29.16
N SER A 299 -16.13 -15.58 -29.52
CA SER A 299 -15.53 -16.85 -29.15
C SER A 299 -14.14 -17.00 -29.76
N ARG A 300 -14.02 -16.71 -31.05
CA ARG A 300 -12.73 -16.77 -31.76
C ARG A 300 -11.73 -15.75 -31.24
N PHE A 301 -12.19 -14.55 -30.89
CA PHE A 301 -11.33 -13.53 -30.29
C PHE A 301 -10.77 -14.00 -28.96
N LYS A 302 -11.58 -14.59 -28.08
CA LYS A 302 -11.14 -15.16 -26.80
C LYS A 302 -10.11 -16.28 -26.98
N GLU A 303 -10.27 -17.14 -27.97
CA GLU A 303 -9.28 -18.19 -28.31
C GLU A 303 -7.94 -17.57 -28.72
N ILE A 304 -7.97 -16.54 -29.57
CA ILE A 304 -6.75 -15.82 -29.98
C ILE A 304 -6.08 -15.14 -28.78
N LEU A 305 -6.85 -14.48 -27.90
CA LEU A 305 -6.30 -13.86 -26.69
C LEU A 305 -5.56 -14.86 -25.81
N THR A 306 -6.13 -16.05 -25.63
CA THR A 306 -5.52 -17.12 -24.83
C THR A 306 -4.19 -17.59 -25.41
N ALA A 307 -4.08 -17.61 -26.75
CA ALA A 307 -2.90 -18.08 -27.47
C ALA A 307 -1.79 -17.01 -27.60
N GLU A 308 -2.17 -15.76 -27.85
CA GLU A 308 -1.24 -14.70 -28.26
C GLU A 308 -0.80 -13.77 -27.12
N ILE A 309 -1.57 -13.66 -26.04
CA ILE A 309 -1.18 -12.80 -24.90
C ILE A 309 -0.05 -13.46 -24.10
N ARG A 310 1.11 -12.81 -24.10
CA ARG A 310 2.28 -13.29 -23.35
C ARG A 310 2.03 -13.26 -21.85
N GLY A 311 2.30 -14.37 -21.20
CA GLY A 311 2.10 -14.50 -19.76
C GLY A 311 0.63 -14.68 -19.33
N PHE A 312 -0.28 -14.94 -20.27
CA PHE A 312 -1.69 -15.24 -20.01
C PHE A 312 -1.85 -16.33 -18.93
N LYS A 313 -2.81 -16.12 -18.03
CA LYS A 313 -3.17 -17.06 -16.96
C LYS A 313 -4.64 -17.43 -17.00
N GLU A 314 -5.51 -16.45 -16.93
CA GLU A 314 -6.96 -16.65 -16.84
C GLU A 314 -7.69 -15.48 -17.51
N MET A 315 -8.93 -15.70 -17.92
CA MET A 315 -9.77 -14.66 -18.51
C MET A 315 -11.21 -14.78 -18.04
N TYR A 316 -11.78 -13.71 -17.55
CA TYR A 316 -13.15 -13.63 -17.08
C TYR A 316 -13.96 -12.66 -17.93
N GLN A 317 -15.00 -13.16 -18.60
CA GLN A 317 -15.92 -12.31 -19.34
C GLN A 317 -16.90 -11.65 -18.38
N ARG A 318 -16.86 -10.31 -18.26
CA ARG A 318 -17.75 -9.53 -17.41
C ARG A 318 -19.03 -9.11 -18.10
N SER A 319 -18.96 -8.77 -19.38
CA SER A 319 -20.13 -8.46 -20.19
C SER A 319 -19.87 -8.64 -21.66
N TYR A 320 -20.95 -8.87 -22.43
CA TYR A 320 -20.97 -8.75 -23.88
C TYR A 320 -22.29 -8.14 -24.30
N ARG A 321 -22.25 -6.96 -24.91
CA ARG A 321 -23.45 -6.23 -25.35
C ARG A 321 -23.17 -5.40 -26.60
N ARG A 322 -24.05 -5.48 -27.61
CA ARG A 322 -23.98 -4.64 -28.83
C ARG A 322 -22.61 -4.67 -29.51
N GLY A 323 -21.99 -5.84 -29.60
CA GLY A 323 -20.67 -5.99 -30.22
C GLY A 323 -19.49 -5.48 -29.39
N GLN A 324 -19.71 -5.15 -28.13
CA GLN A 324 -18.65 -4.81 -27.17
C GLN A 324 -18.54 -5.87 -26.10
N VAL A 325 -17.32 -6.32 -25.83
CA VAL A 325 -16.98 -7.22 -24.73
C VAL A 325 -16.16 -6.48 -23.67
N GLU A 326 -16.38 -6.84 -22.42
CA GLU A 326 -15.55 -6.45 -21.27
C GLU A 326 -14.98 -7.75 -20.67
N LEU A 327 -13.65 -7.84 -20.66
CA LEU A 327 -12.88 -8.97 -20.15
C LEU A 327 -11.95 -8.50 -19.05
N ASP A 328 -11.81 -9.28 -17.98
CA ASP A 328 -10.70 -9.18 -17.05
C ASP A 328 -9.72 -10.28 -17.41
N ILE A 329 -8.50 -9.93 -17.79
CA ILE A 329 -7.43 -10.84 -18.19
C ILE A 329 -6.34 -10.83 -17.14
N GLU A 330 -6.05 -12.00 -16.59
CA GLU A 330 -4.95 -12.21 -15.65
C GLU A 330 -3.69 -12.59 -16.42
N VAL A 331 -2.62 -11.79 -16.24
CA VAL A 331 -1.34 -12.00 -16.94
C VAL A 331 -0.15 -11.83 -16.02
N LYS A 332 0.93 -12.55 -16.29
CA LYS A 332 2.26 -12.22 -15.77
C LYS A 332 2.86 -11.12 -16.63
N GLY A 333 2.70 -9.86 -16.21
CA GLY A 333 3.15 -8.72 -17.00
C GLY A 333 2.51 -7.42 -16.57
N ASN A 334 2.16 -6.57 -17.53
CA ASN A 334 1.50 -5.29 -17.31
C ASN A 334 0.54 -4.97 -18.46
N ALA A 335 -0.30 -3.94 -18.30
CA ALA A 335 -1.27 -3.55 -19.32
C ALA A 335 -0.61 -3.13 -20.64
N GLN A 336 0.58 -2.52 -20.62
CA GLN A 336 1.30 -2.14 -21.83
C GLN A 336 1.67 -3.38 -22.66
N GLY A 337 2.22 -4.42 -22.03
CA GLY A 337 2.53 -5.68 -22.74
C GLY A 337 1.29 -6.34 -23.35
N VAL A 338 0.17 -6.33 -22.60
CA VAL A 338 -1.12 -6.83 -23.14
C VAL A 338 -1.61 -5.98 -24.30
N ALA A 339 -1.45 -4.65 -24.27
CA ALA A 339 -1.84 -3.76 -25.35
C ALA A 339 -0.99 -3.98 -26.62
N ASP A 340 0.31 -4.19 -26.43
CA ASP A 340 1.24 -4.50 -27.54
C ASP A 340 0.86 -5.81 -28.22
N ASP A 341 0.55 -6.84 -27.44
CA ASP A 341 0.08 -8.15 -27.96
C ASP A 341 -1.29 -8.03 -28.64
N LEU A 342 -2.25 -7.29 -28.03
CA LEU A 342 -3.56 -6.99 -28.60
C LEU A 342 -3.45 -6.29 -29.95
N ALA A 343 -2.54 -5.31 -30.08
CA ALA A 343 -2.34 -4.56 -31.32
C ALA A 343 -1.80 -5.42 -32.47
N ALA A 344 -1.19 -6.56 -32.17
CA ALA A 344 -0.71 -7.54 -33.14
C ALA A 344 -1.82 -8.50 -33.62
N ILE A 345 -2.93 -8.61 -32.88
CA ILE A 345 -4.02 -9.55 -33.20
C ILE A 345 -4.81 -9.13 -34.45
N MET A 346 -5.09 -10.11 -35.29
CA MET A 346 -6.01 -9.97 -36.40
C MET A 346 -7.18 -10.96 -36.25
N LEU A 347 -8.40 -10.47 -36.36
CA LEU A 347 -9.62 -11.28 -36.38
C LEU A 347 -10.37 -11.07 -37.69
N ASN A 348 -10.50 -12.10 -38.51
CA ASN A 348 -11.21 -12.05 -39.82
C ASN A 348 -10.74 -10.85 -40.69
N HIS A 349 -9.42 -10.69 -40.86
CA HIS A 349 -8.76 -9.57 -41.56
C HIS A 349 -8.97 -8.17 -40.96
N ARG A 350 -9.55 -8.06 -39.76
CA ARG A 350 -9.69 -6.83 -39.00
C ARG A 350 -8.62 -6.75 -37.93
N LYS A 351 -7.99 -5.59 -37.81
CA LYS A 351 -6.94 -5.34 -36.81
C LYS A 351 -7.52 -4.77 -35.53
N VAL A 352 -6.93 -5.15 -34.39
CA VAL A 352 -7.23 -4.54 -33.10
C VAL A 352 -6.49 -3.20 -33.00
N ASN A 353 -7.24 -2.10 -32.89
CA ASN A 353 -6.70 -0.76 -32.72
C ASN A 353 -6.89 -0.33 -31.26
N ILE A 354 -5.79 -0.04 -30.60
CA ILE A 354 -5.80 0.41 -29.22
C ILE A 354 -6.22 1.89 -29.19
N GLN A 355 -7.24 2.22 -28.40
CA GLN A 355 -7.78 3.56 -28.25
C GLN A 355 -7.28 4.24 -26.96
N GLU A 356 -7.11 3.45 -25.89
CA GLU A 356 -6.73 3.96 -24.58
C GLU A 356 -6.00 2.85 -23.81
N ILE A 357 -4.94 3.24 -23.10
CA ILE A 357 -4.22 2.38 -22.16
C ILE A 357 -4.07 3.14 -20.85
N THR A 358 -4.41 2.50 -19.75
CA THR A 358 -4.09 2.94 -18.38
C THR A 358 -3.33 1.83 -17.66
N THR A 359 -3.01 2.03 -16.39
CA THR A 359 -2.26 1.04 -15.59
C THR A 359 -2.92 -0.34 -15.58
N ASN A 360 -4.25 -0.41 -15.54
CA ASN A 360 -4.99 -1.66 -15.42
C ASN A 360 -6.15 -1.81 -16.42
N ARG A 361 -6.23 -0.94 -17.44
CA ARG A 361 -7.31 -0.97 -18.43
C ARG A 361 -6.83 -0.66 -19.82
N ILE A 362 -7.41 -1.36 -20.79
CA ILE A 362 -7.21 -1.15 -22.22
C ILE A 362 -8.58 -1.03 -22.88
N LYS A 363 -8.75 0.01 -23.71
CA LYS A 363 -9.86 0.09 -24.67
C LYS A 363 -9.35 -0.09 -26.07
N ALA A 364 -10.04 -0.89 -26.84
CA ALA A 364 -9.69 -1.18 -28.23
C ALA A 364 -10.94 -1.34 -29.11
N THR A 365 -10.73 -1.27 -30.40
CA THR A 365 -11.77 -1.54 -31.40
C THR A 365 -11.22 -2.37 -32.53
N LEU A 366 -12.04 -3.28 -33.07
CA LEU A 366 -11.77 -3.98 -34.31
C LEU A 366 -12.18 -3.11 -35.48
N SER A 367 -11.22 -2.71 -36.29
CA SER A 367 -11.46 -1.93 -37.52
C SER A 367 -11.20 -2.78 -38.75
N PRO A 368 -11.89 -2.48 -39.85
CA PRO A 368 -11.64 -3.15 -41.13
C PRO A 368 -10.20 -3.04 -41.58
#